data_c1344d598ad05e8da6a177e6491501b1
#
_entry.id   c1344d598ad05e8da6a177e6491501b1
#
_cell.length_a   1.000
_cell.length_b   1.000
_cell.length_c   1.000
_cell.angle_alpha   90.00
_cell.angle_beta   90.00
_cell.angle_gamma   90.00
#
_symmetry.space_group_name_H-M   'P 1'
#
loop_
_entity.id
_entity.type
_entity.pdbx_description
1 polymer ?
#
loop_
_entity_poly.entity_id
_entity_poly.type
_entity_poly.pdbx_seq_one_letter_code
_entity_poly.pdbx_strand_id
1 'polypeptide(L)'
;MWNWFKKNKEKDNEIAPEMKAVPLKPINFPASIILLWVKAIDGDKVVQLWLRENGYESLFHATNAIYLIQDSRDWLMENGYAHLMAMINASEGLVQAQQWLMAHKMELLFHIGRAIDHENDSWEWLGKNATPDLFMLAKSIQFIKDKIEENHRDIHSFGKDL
;
A
#
# COMPACT_ATOMS: atom_id res chain seq x y z
N MET A 1 43.69 -12.87 -28.87
CA MET A 1 42.26 -13.21 -28.72
C MET A 1 41.86 -13.85 -27.41
N TRP A 2 42.77 -14.25 -26.57
CA TRP A 2 42.46 -14.97 -25.32
C TRP A 2 42.34 -14.08 -24.06
N ASN A 3 42.75 -12.83 -24.10
CA ASN A 3 42.72 -11.93 -22.95
C ASN A 3 41.40 -11.15 -22.75
N TRP A 4 40.49 -11.21 -23.71
CA TRP A 4 39.19 -10.50 -23.58
C TRP A 4 38.18 -11.24 -22.69
N PHE A 5 38.26 -12.59 -22.70
CA PHE A 5 37.35 -13.42 -21.86
C PHE A 5 37.76 -13.49 -20.38
N LYS A 6 38.98 -13.15 -20.01
CA LYS A 6 39.43 -13.12 -18.60
C LYS A 6 39.03 -11.83 -17.85
N LYS A 7 38.77 -10.74 -18.59
CA LYS A 7 38.42 -9.45 -17.96
C LYS A 7 36.95 -9.30 -17.58
N ASN A 8 36.06 -10.14 -18.08
CA ASN A 8 34.66 -10.09 -17.77
C ASN A 8 34.21 -11.02 -16.62
N LYS A 9 35.10 -11.84 -16.06
CA LYS A 9 34.79 -12.73 -14.92
C LYS A 9 35.02 -12.08 -13.55
N GLU A 10 35.68 -10.94 -13.48
CA GLU A 10 35.96 -10.25 -12.20
C GLU A 10 34.93 -9.13 -11.86
N LYS A 11 33.97 -8.86 -12.74
CA LYS A 11 32.93 -7.84 -12.50
C LYS A 11 31.61 -8.37 -11.94
N ASP A 12 31.44 -9.70 -11.88
CA ASP A 12 30.19 -10.32 -11.42
C ASP A 12 30.18 -10.66 -9.91
N ASN A 13 31.16 -10.16 -9.14
CA ASN A 13 31.20 -10.31 -7.69
C ASN A 13 31.12 -8.98 -6.92
N GLU A 14 30.49 -7.96 -7.48
CA GLU A 14 29.91 -6.92 -6.65
C GLU A 14 28.67 -7.56 -5.99
N ILE A 15 28.87 -8.08 -4.77
CA ILE A 15 27.80 -8.44 -3.85
C ILE A 15 26.91 -7.21 -3.78
N ALA A 16 25.69 -7.33 -4.32
CA ALA A 16 24.66 -6.31 -4.16
C ALA A 16 24.63 -5.95 -2.66
N PRO A 17 24.67 -4.68 -2.27
CA PRO A 17 24.67 -4.33 -0.85
C PRO A 17 23.50 -5.04 -0.21
N GLU A 18 23.75 -5.83 0.84
CA GLU A 18 22.71 -6.44 1.64
C GLU A 18 21.76 -5.32 2.05
N MET A 19 20.59 -5.25 1.41
CA MET A 19 19.54 -4.34 1.82
C MET A 19 19.12 -4.80 3.21
N LYS A 20 19.64 -4.13 4.25
CA LYS A 20 19.21 -4.37 5.62
C LYS A 20 17.71 -4.16 5.67
N ALA A 21 16.99 -5.24 6.00
CA ALA A 21 15.55 -5.16 6.16
C ALA A 21 15.23 -4.11 7.23
N VAL A 22 14.40 -3.12 6.88
CA VAL A 22 13.96 -2.09 7.83
C VAL A 22 12.98 -2.73 8.80
N PRO A 23 13.21 -2.65 10.13
CA PRO A 23 12.29 -3.21 11.12
C PRO A 23 10.90 -2.60 11.00
N LEU A 24 9.85 -3.45 11.11
CA LEU A 24 8.47 -2.99 11.08
C LEU A 24 8.13 -2.20 12.35
N LYS A 25 7.50 -1.04 12.18
CA LYS A 25 6.94 -0.24 13.26
C LYS A 25 5.51 -0.67 13.58
N PRO A 26 5.03 -0.49 14.83
CA PRO A 26 3.65 -0.78 15.19
C PRO A 26 2.65 0.07 14.41
N ILE A 27 1.49 -0.53 14.07
CA ILE A 27 0.37 0.15 13.41
C ILE A 27 -0.93 0.06 14.24
N ASN A 28 -0.81 0.01 15.55
CA ASN A 28 -1.94 -0.03 16.47
C ASN A 28 -2.50 1.39 16.67
N PHE A 29 -3.37 1.80 15.76
CA PHE A 29 -4.03 3.10 15.84
C PHE A 29 -5.40 2.96 16.53
N PRO A 30 -5.77 3.89 17.44
CA PRO A 30 -7.11 3.91 18.02
C PRO A 30 -8.18 4.22 16.95
N ALA A 31 -9.42 3.79 17.19
CA ALA A 31 -10.53 3.97 16.26
C ALA A 31 -10.72 5.43 15.81
N SER A 32 -10.51 6.40 16.71
CA SER A 32 -10.57 7.83 16.38
C SER A 32 -9.55 8.26 15.34
N ILE A 33 -8.35 7.70 15.37
CA ILE A 33 -7.29 7.97 14.38
C ILE A 33 -7.59 7.27 13.07
N ILE A 34 -8.12 6.04 13.10
CA ILE A 34 -8.59 5.35 11.89
C ILE A 34 -9.68 6.16 11.18
N LEU A 35 -10.63 6.73 11.93
CA LEU A 35 -11.69 7.58 11.36
C LEU A 35 -11.15 8.90 10.79
N LEU A 36 -10.12 9.49 11.40
CA LEU A 36 -9.41 10.63 10.81
C LEU A 36 -8.69 10.22 9.52
N TRP A 37 -8.11 9.03 9.50
CA TRP A 37 -7.47 8.52 8.28
C TRP A 37 -8.50 8.33 7.15
N VAL A 38 -9.69 7.81 7.45
CA VAL A 38 -10.81 7.75 6.48
C VAL A 38 -11.10 9.13 5.88
N LYS A 39 -11.22 10.18 6.71
CA LYS A 39 -11.41 11.55 6.21
C LYS A 39 -10.27 12.05 5.32
N ALA A 40 -9.03 11.74 5.70
CA ALA A 40 -7.87 12.07 4.90
C ALA A 40 -7.90 11.40 3.52
N ILE A 41 -8.29 10.12 3.48
CA ILE A 41 -8.45 9.35 2.23
C ILE A 41 -9.58 9.94 1.37
N ASP A 42 -10.67 10.36 1.98
CA ASP A 42 -11.80 11.02 1.30
C ASP A 42 -11.46 12.44 0.77
N GLY A 43 -10.26 12.93 1.04
CA GLY A 43 -9.72 14.15 0.44
C GLY A 43 -9.66 15.37 1.37
N ASP A 44 -9.89 15.22 2.68
CA ASP A 44 -9.76 16.32 3.65
C ASP A 44 -8.28 16.70 3.85
N LYS A 45 -7.86 17.78 3.22
CA LYS A 45 -6.47 18.27 3.26
C LYS A 45 -6.03 18.76 4.64
N VAL A 46 -6.94 19.29 5.43
CA VAL A 46 -6.65 19.75 6.80
C VAL A 46 -6.32 18.54 7.67
N VAL A 47 -7.12 17.49 7.57
CA VAL A 47 -6.87 16.24 8.31
C VAL A 47 -5.59 15.54 7.83
N GLN A 48 -5.30 15.55 6.53
CA GLN A 48 -4.03 15.01 6.01
C GLN A 48 -2.81 15.69 6.64
N LEU A 49 -2.81 17.04 6.70
CA LEU A 49 -1.73 17.81 7.31
C LEU A 49 -1.66 17.56 8.81
N TRP A 50 -2.81 17.50 9.48
CA TRP A 50 -2.87 17.23 10.92
C TRP A 50 -2.24 15.86 11.26
N LEU A 51 -2.54 14.81 10.50
CA LEU A 51 -1.94 13.48 10.68
C LEU A 51 -0.40 13.56 10.58
N ARG A 52 0.12 14.25 9.58
CA ARG A 52 1.55 14.42 9.39
C ARG A 52 2.22 15.12 10.58
N GLU A 53 1.59 16.17 11.12
CA GLU A 53 2.17 17.05 12.15
C GLU A 53 1.98 16.51 13.59
N ASN A 54 1.09 15.53 13.80
CA ASN A 54 0.74 15.03 15.12
C ASN A 54 1.17 13.58 15.38
N GLY A 55 2.20 13.10 14.69
CA GLY A 55 2.81 11.79 14.94
C GLY A 55 2.19 10.64 14.14
N TYR A 56 1.33 10.92 13.18
CA TYR A 56 0.70 9.94 12.29
C TYR A 56 1.18 10.09 10.83
N GLU A 57 2.44 10.45 10.67
CA GLU A 57 3.05 10.67 9.35
C GLU A 57 2.93 9.44 8.44
N SER A 58 2.95 8.23 9.02
CA SER A 58 2.72 6.99 8.28
C SER A 58 1.35 6.96 7.59
N LEU A 59 0.31 7.49 8.22
CA LEU A 59 -1.04 7.55 7.65
C LEU A 59 -1.16 8.64 6.58
N PHE A 60 -0.43 9.75 6.73
CA PHE A 60 -0.29 10.75 5.67
C PHE A 60 0.34 10.14 4.42
N HIS A 61 1.46 9.43 4.56
CA HIS A 61 2.10 8.77 3.43
C HIS A 61 1.29 7.59 2.89
N ALA A 62 0.59 6.83 3.74
CA ALA A 62 -0.32 5.79 3.27
C ALA A 62 -1.47 6.37 2.44
N THR A 63 -2.02 7.52 2.82
CA THR A 63 -3.02 8.23 2.01
C THR A 63 -2.48 8.57 0.63
N ASN A 64 -1.31 9.19 0.56
CA ASN A 64 -0.68 9.54 -0.71
C ASN A 64 -0.31 8.29 -1.54
N ALA A 65 0.12 7.20 -0.89
CA ALA A 65 0.42 5.94 -1.56
C ALA A 65 -0.82 5.29 -2.20
N ILE A 66 -1.99 5.41 -1.56
CA ILE A 66 -3.29 5.00 -2.12
C ILE A 66 -3.57 5.78 -3.41
N TYR A 67 -3.24 7.06 -3.46
CA TYR A 67 -3.35 7.94 -4.64
C TYR A 67 -2.16 7.80 -5.62
N LEU A 68 -1.38 6.75 -5.53
CA LEU A 68 -0.27 6.40 -6.45
C LEU A 68 0.93 7.34 -6.38
N ILE A 69 1.13 8.09 -5.31
CA ILE A 69 2.30 8.97 -5.14
C ILE A 69 3.52 8.12 -4.76
N GLN A 70 4.47 8.01 -5.69
CA GLN A 70 5.63 7.12 -5.55
C GLN A 70 6.53 7.51 -4.36
N ASP A 71 6.82 8.78 -4.16
CA ASP A 71 7.65 9.23 -3.04
C ASP A 71 7.10 8.78 -1.68
N SER A 72 5.77 8.73 -1.53
CA SER A 72 5.13 8.24 -0.31
C SER A 72 5.20 6.72 -0.18
N ARG A 73 5.14 5.98 -1.28
CA ARG A 73 5.35 4.53 -1.30
C ARG A 73 6.77 4.18 -0.86
N ASP A 74 7.76 4.89 -1.38
CA ASP A 74 9.16 4.72 -1.01
C ASP A 74 9.37 5.07 0.47
N TRP A 75 8.80 6.18 0.93
CA TRP A 75 8.88 6.57 2.33
C TRP A 75 8.32 5.50 3.28
N LEU A 76 7.18 4.89 2.98
CA LEU A 76 6.61 3.80 3.78
C LEU A 76 7.58 2.61 3.90
N MET A 77 8.21 2.22 2.80
CA MET A 77 9.18 1.13 2.78
C MET A 77 10.44 1.46 3.59
N GLU A 78 10.94 2.67 3.47
CA GLU A 78 12.18 3.12 4.12
C GLU A 78 12.01 3.39 5.63
N ASN A 79 10.78 3.68 6.07
CA ASN A 79 10.49 4.09 7.45
C ASN A 79 9.82 3.01 8.33
N GLY A 80 9.78 1.75 7.87
CA GLY A 80 9.28 0.62 8.66
C GLY A 80 7.79 0.35 8.54
N TYR A 81 7.15 0.82 7.47
CA TYR A 81 5.73 0.62 7.20
C TYR A 81 5.47 -0.24 5.95
N ALA A 82 6.36 -1.19 5.69
CA ALA A 82 6.21 -2.14 4.59
C ALA A 82 4.89 -2.92 4.62
N HIS A 83 4.31 -3.15 5.80
CA HIS A 83 3.01 -3.81 5.97
C HIS A 83 1.84 -2.95 5.49
N LEU A 84 1.88 -1.61 5.69
CA LEU A 84 0.89 -0.70 5.09
C LEU A 84 1.04 -0.70 3.56
N MET A 85 2.27 -0.68 3.07
CA MET A 85 2.52 -0.76 1.63
C MET A 85 2.05 -2.10 1.03
N ALA A 86 2.27 -3.21 1.74
CA ALA A 86 1.78 -4.52 1.33
C ALA A 86 0.24 -4.58 1.27
N MET A 87 -0.46 -3.97 2.23
CA MET A 87 -1.91 -3.85 2.20
C MET A 87 -2.37 -3.05 0.96
N ILE A 88 -1.72 -1.93 0.66
CA ILE A 88 -2.03 -1.09 -0.51
C ILE A 88 -1.77 -1.87 -1.80
N ASN A 89 -0.64 -2.56 -1.92
CA ASN A 89 -0.33 -3.40 -3.08
C ASN A 89 -1.32 -4.58 -3.22
N ALA A 90 -1.72 -5.19 -2.12
CA ALA A 90 -2.75 -6.24 -2.12
C ALA A 90 -4.10 -5.70 -2.62
N SER A 91 -4.44 -4.45 -2.30
CA SER A 91 -5.64 -3.77 -2.78
C SER A 91 -5.59 -3.44 -4.29
N GLU A 92 -4.43 -3.53 -4.89
CA GLU A 92 -4.17 -3.36 -6.33
C GLU A 92 -4.04 -4.72 -7.05
N GLY A 93 -4.35 -5.82 -6.36
CA GLY A 93 -4.34 -7.17 -6.92
C GLY A 93 -2.97 -7.86 -6.93
N LEU A 94 -1.96 -7.31 -6.24
CA LEU A 94 -0.63 -7.91 -6.21
C LEU A 94 -0.59 -9.15 -5.31
N VAL A 95 -0.57 -10.33 -5.91
CA VAL A 95 -0.59 -11.63 -5.21
C VAL A 95 0.59 -11.80 -4.26
N GLN A 96 1.79 -11.35 -4.65
CA GLN A 96 2.99 -11.41 -3.82
C GLN A 96 2.82 -10.63 -2.50
N ALA A 97 2.13 -9.48 -2.54
CA ALA A 97 1.82 -8.71 -1.34
C ALA A 97 0.83 -9.44 -0.42
N GLN A 98 -0.17 -10.09 -0.99
CA GLN A 98 -1.11 -10.94 -0.24
C GLN A 98 -0.38 -12.09 0.44
N GLN A 99 0.50 -12.80 -0.26
CA GLN A 99 1.31 -13.88 0.27
C GLN A 99 2.25 -13.39 1.39
N TRP A 100 2.86 -12.23 1.20
CA TRP A 100 3.74 -11.62 2.21
C TRP A 100 2.98 -11.31 3.51
N LEU A 101 1.79 -10.72 3.41
CA LEU A 101 0.94 -10.42 4.57
C LEU A 101 0.57 -11.67 5.35
N MET A 102 0.19 -12.76 4.67
CA MET A 102 -0.12 -14.03 5.32
C MET A 102 1.12 -14.67 5.96
N ALA A 103 2.27 -14.67 5.29
CA ALA A 103 3.51 -15.18 5.84
C ALA A 103 3.95 -14.44 7.12
N HIS A 104 3.62 -13.15 7.24
CA HIS A 104 3.89 -12.32 8.41
C HIS A 104 2.73 -12.30 9.43
N LYS A 105 1.73 -13.18 9.27
CA LYS A 105 0.56 -13.30 10.17
C LYS A 105 -0.25 -12.00 10.32
N MET A 106 -0.33 -11.22 9.24
CA MET A 106 -1.06 -9.94 9.18
C MET A 106 -2.42 -10.14 8.51
N GLU A 107 -3.24 -11.02 9.09
CA GLU A 107 -4.51 -11.47 8.52
C GLU A 107 -5.49 -10.32 8.29
N LEU A 108 -5.57 -9.36 9.21
CA LEU A 108 -6.44 -8.19 9.05
C LEU A 108 -6.07 -7.36 7.80
N LEU A 109 -4.78 -7.04 7.63
CA LEU A 109 -4.30 -6.27 6.47
C LEU A 109 -4.49 -7.04 5.16
N PHE A 110 -4.30 -8.37 5.20
CA PHE A 110 -4.57 -9.25 4.08
C PHE A 110 -6.03 -9.16 3.63
N HIS A 111 -6.98 -9.28 4.56
CA HIS A 111 -8.39 -9.20 4.21
C HIS A 111 -8.83 -7.78 3.81
N ILE A 112 -8.26 -6.73 4.42
CA ILE A 112 -8.51 -5.35 3.97
C ILE A 112 -8.06 -5.19 2.51
N GLY A 113 -6.83 -5.59 2.17
CA GLY A 113 -6.31 -5.48 0.81
C GLY A 113 -7.17 -6.23 -0.21
N ARG A 114 -7.50 -7.51 0.06
CA ARG A 114 -8.33 -8.33 -0.83
C ARG A 114 -9.77 -7.82 -0.95
N ALA A 115 -10.37 -7.37 0.14
CA ALA A 115 -11.71 -6.80 0.10
C ALA A 115 -11.78 -5.57 -0.82
N ILE A 116 -10.77 -4.69 -0.74
CA ILE A 116 -10.65 -3.53 -1.64
C ILE A 116 -10.52 -3.98 -3.10
N ASP A 117 -9.80 -5.08 -3.36
CA ASP A 117 -9.67 -5.73 -4.69
C ASP A 117 -10.91 -6.58 -5.07
N HIS A 118 -12.07 -6.31 -4.49
CA HIS A 118 -13.37 -6.92 -4.79
C HIS A 118 -13.53 -8.40 -4.43
N GLU A 119 -12.71 -8.94 -3.53
CA GLU A 119 -12.84 -10.31 -3.06
C GLU A 119 -13.94 -10.44 -1.98
N ASN A 120 -15.06 -11.08 -2.34
CA ASN A 120 -16.24 -11.18 -1.48
C ASN A 120 -15.99 -11.95 -0.18
N ASP A 121 -15.18 -13.00 -0.21
CA ASP A 121 -14.81 -13.77 0.99
C ASP A 121 -14.09 -12.90 2.02
N SER A 122 -13.29 -11.94 1.58
CA SER A 122 -12.62 -10.99 2.46
C SER A 122 -13.58 -9.95 3.02
N TRP A 123 -14.56 -9.50 2.28
CA TRP A 123 -15.64 -8.66 2.81
C TRP A 123 -16.47 -9.38 3.89
N GLU A 124 -16.78 -10.65 3.68
CA GLU A 124 -17.48 -11.46 4.70
C GLU A 124 -16.64 -11.63 5.97
N TRP A 125 -15.34 -11.87 5.79
CA TRP A 125 -14.41 -11.97 6.92
C TRP A 125 -14.32 -10.66 7.71
N LEU A 126 -14.19 -9.52 7.03
CA LEU A 126 -14.15 -8.19 7.66
C LEU A 126 -15.45 -7.90 8.42
N GLY A 127 -16.59 -8.25 7.86
CA GLY A 127 -17.90 -8.09 8.52
C GLY A 127 -18.03 -8.86 9.85
N LYS A 128 -17.28 -9.96 10.01
CA LYS A 128 -17.28 -10.79 11.21
C LYS A 128 -16.18 -10.44 12.21
N ASN A 129 -15.03 -9.92 11.74
CA ASN A 129 -13.79 -9.83 12.53
C ASN A 129 -13.26 -8.39 12.67
N ALA A 130 -13.61 -7.47 11.78
CA ALA A 130 -13.13 -6.11 11.85
C ALA A 130 -14.03 -5.21 12.70
N THR A 131 -13.44 -4.21 13.34
CA THR A 131 -14.20 -3.12 13.97
C THR A 131 -14.84 -2.21 12.93
N PRO A 132 -15.94 -1.47 13.26
CA PRO A 132 -16.62 -0.60 12.30
C PRO A 132 -15.73 0.44 11.62
N ASP A 133 -14.76 1.00 12.32
CA ASP A 133 -13.80 1.97 11.80
C ASP A 133 -12.90 1.34 10.73
N LEU A 134 -12.42 0.13 10.94
CA LEU A 134 -11.59 -0.61 9.96
C LEU A 134 -12.43 -1.05 8.74
N PHE A 135 -13.68 -1.41 8.95
CA PHE A 135 -14.61 -1.71 7.85
C PHE A 135 -14.85 -0.46 6.98
N MET A 136 -15.08 0.70 7.62
CA MET A 136 -15.21 1.99 6.92
C MET A 136 -13.91 2.37 6.18
N LEU A 137 -12.75 2.12 6.77
CA LEU A 137 -11.46 2.33 6.12
C LEU A 137 -11.37 1.54 4.80
N ALA A 138 -11.67 0.25 4.83
CA ALA A 138 -11.64 -0.58 3.63
C ALA A 138 -12.63 -0.08 2.56
N LYS A 139 -13.83 0.34 2.95
CA LYS A 139 -14.82 0.93 2.03
C LYS A 139 -14.35 2.23 1.40
N SER A 140 -13.76 3.12 2.18
CA SER A 140 -13.22 4.39 1.68
C SER A 140 -12.09 4.15 0.67
N ILE A 141 -11.15 3.27 0.98
CA ILE A 141 -10.05 2.95 0.06
C ILE A 141 -10.59 2.31 -1.22
N GLN A 142 -11.55 1.37 -1.14
CA GLN A 142 -12.16 0.75 -2.31
C GLN A 142 -12.77 1.81 -3.24
N PHE A 143 -13.53 2.74 -2.68
CA PHE A 143 -14.16 3.80 -3.45
C PHE A 143 -13.13 4.66 -4.23
N ILE A 144 -12.02 5.01 -3.59
CA ILE A 144 -10.93 5.77 -4.25
C ILE A 144 -10.24 4.93 -5.33
N LYS A 145 -9.94 3.66 -5.05
CA LYS A 145 -9.32 2.78 -6.03
C LYS A 145 -10.20 2.57 -7.26
N ASP A 146 -11.49 2.38 -7.07
CA ASP A 146 -12.45 2.24 -8.17
C ASP A 146 -12.50 3.49 -9.04
N LYS A 147 -12.52 4.68 -8.42
CA LYS A 147 -12.45 5.96 -9.17
C LYS A 147 -11.16 6.11 -9.97
N ILE A 148 -10.03 5.72 -9.42
CA ILE A 148 -8.74 5.76 -10.13
C ILE A 148 -8.80 4.85 -11.36
N GLU A 149 -9.33 3.64 -11.23
CA GLU A 149 -9.48 2.71 -12.36
C GLU A 149 -10.44 3.22 -13.42
N GLU A 150 -11.58 3.78 -13.03
CA GLU A 150 -12.54 4.38 -13.97
C GLU A 150 -11.90 5.50 -14.79
N ASN A 151 -11.18 6.42 -14.15
CA ASN A 151 -10.49 7.50 -14.82
C ASN A 151 -9.43 7.00 -15.81
N HIS A 152 -8.72 5.92 -15.49
CA HIS A 152 -7.75 5.31 -16.40
C HIS A 152 -8.43 4.69 -17.63
N ARG A 153 -9.59 4.05 -17.48
CA ARG A 153 -10.34 3.46 -18.59
C ARG A 153 -10.86 4.54 -19.55
N ASP A 154 -11.38 5.65 -19.03
CA ASP A 154 -11.91 6.77 -19.82
C ASP A 154 -10.81 7.40 -20.68
N ILE A 155 -9.61 7.62 -20.15
CA ILE A 155 -8.47 8.16 -20.91
C ILE A 155 -8.06 7.21 -22.05
N HIS A 156 -8.14 5.90 -21.85
CA HIS A 156 -7.84 4.91 -22.90
C HIS A 156 -8.96 4.76 -23.95
N SER A 157 -10.20 5.11 -23.64
CA SER A 157 -11.32 5.07 -24.58
C SER A 157 -11.27 6.23 -25.57
N PHE A 158 -10.86 7.41 -25.14
CA PHE A 158 -10.71 8.60 -26.02
C PHE A 158 -9.58 8.47 -27.06
N GLY A 159 -8.61 7.58 -26.85
CA GLY A 159 -7.49 7.35 -27.77
C GLY A 159 -7.78 6.36 -28.91
N LYS A 160 -8.96 5.73 -28.95
CA LYS A 160 -9.31 4.74 -29.98
C LYS A 160 -10.18 5.30 -31.14
N ASP A 161 -10.68 6.50 -30.97
CA ASP A 161 -11.57 7.16 -31.97
C ASP A 161 -10.86 8.27 -32.77
N LEU A 162 -9.51 8.29 -32.77
CA LEU A 162 -8.66 9.11 -33.64
C LEU A 162 -7.79 8.22 -34.54
#